data_efcaef05df01176fea962cbb7ba1825d
#
_entry.id   efcaef05df01176fea962cbb7ba1825d
#
_cell.length_a   1.000
_cell.length_b   1.000
_cell.length_c   1.000
_cell.angle_alpha   90.00
_cell.angle_beta   90.00
_cell.angle_gamma   90.00
#
_symmetry.space_group_name_H-M   'P 1'
#
loop_
_entity.id
_entity.type
_entity.pdbx_description
1 polymer ?
#
loop_
_entity_poly.entity_id
_entity_poly.type
_entity_poly.pdbx_seq_one_letter_code
_entity_poly.pdbx_strand_id
1 'polypeptide(L)'
;VFDHGASDLRDPAAVVNRNRGASRSVWDGMTMLTLNDGRAMPRLGLGTYQIPDSQVALVVRRGWDTGYRLIDTAALYGNERGVGEGLRDTDAFLTTKLWNDRHRDAGAALDESLALLGVDAVDLYLIHWPVPAEDDYVEAWQSLIALREAGKARSIGVSNFLPEHLDRIIKATGVVPAVNQIELHPRFQQREAREYHAAKGIVTQSWSPLGQGRELLKAPAIAAIADKHGRSAAQVVLAWHLAHGLSVIPKAADAAHMADNFAAIGLTLDAEDMAAIDALDDEDGRIGPDPRTM
;
A
#
# COMPACT_ATOMS: atom_id res chain seq x y z
N VAL A 1 52.84 -28.71 -32.94
CA VAL A 1 52.71 -27.27 -32.81
C VAL A 1 51.33 -26.87 -33.35
N PHE A 2 50.31 -26.94 -32.57
CA PHE A 2 49.10 -26.09 -32.75
C PHE A 2 48.44 -25.95 -31.38
N ASP A 3 48.46 -24.76 -30.88
CA ASP A 3 47.81 -24.23 -29.71
C ASP A 3 46.29 -24.14 -29.94
N HIS A 4 45.44 -24.64 -29.05
CA HIS A 4 44.02 -24.40 -29.08
C HIS A 4 43.61 -23.81 -27.74
N GLY A 5 43.25 -22.54 -27.84
CA GLY A 5 42.80 -21.66 -26.82
C GLY A 5 41.62 -22.19 -25.97
N ALA A 6 41.73 -21.95 -24.69
CA ALA A 6 40.72 -22.18 -23.70
C ALA A 6 39.52 -21.28 -23.93
N SER A 7 38.33 -21.86 -24.06
CA SER A 7 37.04 -21.18 -24.06
C SER A 7 36.68 -20.78 -22.64
N ASP A 8 36.55 -19.50 -22.43
CA ASP A 8 36.10 -18.81 -21.24
C ASP A 8 34.61 -19.13 -20.98
N LEU A 9 34.36 -20.09 -20.08
CA LEU A 9 33.03 -20.40 -19.56
C LEU A 9 32.73 -19.39 -18.45
N ARG A 10 31.94 -18.38 -18.75
CA ARG A 10 31.39 -17.45 -17.78
C ARG A 10 30.54 -18.21 -16.77
N ASP A 11 30.92 -18.08 -15.51
CA ASP A 11 30.24 -18.59 -14.32
C ASP A 11 28.84 -17.94 -14.19
N PRO A 12 27.71 -18.70 -14.20
CA PRO A 12 26.38 -18.15 -14.05
C PRO A 12 25.93 -17.96 -12.60
N ALA A 13 26.82 -17.95 -11.61
CA ALA A 13 26.47 -17.92 -10.19
C ALA A 13 26.88 -16.63 -9.46
N ALA A 14 26.67 -15.46 -10.04
CA ALA A 14 26.62 -14.22 -9.26
C ALA A 14 25.18 -13.89 -8.87
N VAL A 15 24.54 -14.76 -8.07
CA VAL A 15 23.34 -14.42 -7.31
C VAL A 15 23.77 -13.41 -6.25
N VAL A 16 23.48 -12.14 -6.49
CA VAL A 16 23.66 -11.08 -5.53
C VAL A 16 22.67 -11.31 -4.39
N ASN A 17 23.16 -11.97 -3.34
CA ASN A 17 22.44 -12.15 -2.08
C ASN A 17 22.25 -10.77 -1.43
N ARG A 18 21.16 -10.08 -1.77
CA ARG A 18 20.78 -8.80 -1.14
C ARG A 18 20.20 -9.08 0.23
N ASN A 19 21.08 -9.30 1.19
CA ASN A 19 20.74 -9.27 2.60
C ASN A 19 20.41 -7.82 2.95
N ARG A 20 19.14 -7.40 2.74
CA ARG A 20 18.61 -6.09 3.15
C ARG A 20 18.45 -6.06 4.67
N GLY A 21 19.57 -5.98 5.37
CA GLY A 21 19.60 -5.49 6.75
C GLY A 21 19.27 -4.00 6.68
N ALA A 22 18.02 -3.63 6.97
CA ALA A 22 17.60 -2.24 6.98
C ALA A 22 18.49 -1.45 7.93
N SER A 23 19.36 -0.63 7.38
CA SER A 23 20.08 0.41 8.12
C SER A 23 19.01 1.40 8.61
N ARG A 24 18.81 1.50 9.91
CA ARG A 24 17.88 2.43 10.58
C ARG A 24 18.09 3.90 10.18
N SER A 25 19.19 4.26 9.56
CA SER A 25 19.57 5.62 9.22
C SER A 25 18.87 6.21 7.98
N VAL A 26 18.18 5.40 7.16
CA VAL A 26 17.55 5.87 5.90
C VAL A 26 16.11 6.36 6.10
N TRP A 27 15.52 6.09 7.27
CA TRP A 27 14.11 6.38 7.59
C TRP A 27 13.94 7.56 8.55
N ASP A 28 15.04 8.30 8.85
CA ASP A 28 15.03 9.45 9.73
C ASP A 28 14.16 10.58 9.13
N GLY A 29 13.04 10.86 9.81
CA GLY A 29 12.05 11.87 9.42
C GLY A 29 10.72 11.32 8.90
N MET A 30 10.59 10.02 8.61
CA MET A 30 9.29 9.40 8.28
C MET A 30 8.60 8.83 9.52
N THR A 31 7.31 9.11 9.66
CA THR A 31 6.48 8.41 10.64
C THR A 31 6.26 6.98 10.20
N MET A 32 6.62 6.03 11.07
CA MET A 32 6.47 4.59 10.83
C MET A 32 5.31 4.02 11.66
N LEU A 33 4.67 2.99 11.15
CA LEU A 33 3.76 2.12 11.90
C LEU A 33 4.47 0.79 12.18
N THR A 34 4.16 0.19 13.31
CA THR A 34 4.57 -1.19 13.62
C THR A 34 3.39 -2.10 13.30
N LEU A 35 3.59 -3.05 12.38
CA LEU A 35 2.65 -4.10 12.05
C LEU A 35 2.55 -5.12 13.20
N ASN A 36 1.47 -5.91 13.24
CA ASN A 36 1.28 -6.93 14.28
C ASN A 36 2.30 -8.09 14.23
N ASP A 37 3.04 -8.21 13.14
CA ASP A 37 4.16 -9.14 12.98
C ASP A 37 5.53 -8.52 13.38
N GLY A 38 5.53 -7.31 13.93
CA GLY A 38 6.70 -6.58 14.41
C GLY A 38 7.49 -5.81 13.35
N ARG A 39 7.08 -5.82 12.09
CA ARG A 39 7.75 -5.08 11.01
C ARG A 39 7.32 -3.63 10.99
N ALA A 40 8.23 -2.76 10.55
CA ALA A 40 7.95 -1.35 10.37
C ALA A 40 7.45 -1.07 8.95
N MET A 41 6.40 -0.25 8.81
CA MET A 41 5.83 0.19 7.54
C MET A 41 5.71 1.71 7.51
N PRO A 42 6.14 2.41 6.43
CA PRO A 42 5.92 3.85 6.28
C PRO A 42 4.43 4.20 6.28
N ARG A 43 4.07 5.30 6.94
CA ARG A 43 2.66 5.75 7.02
C ARG A 43 2.15 6.39 5.74
N LEU A 44 3.03 7.06 4.99
CA LEU A 44 2.72 7.68 3.72
C LEU A 44 3.42 6.93 2.60
N GLY A 45 2.65 6.40 1.67
CA GLY A 45 3.12 5.71 0.47
C GLY A 45 2.67 6.38 -0.81
N LEU A 46 3.19 5.91 -1.94
CA LEU A 46 2.80 6.30 -3.29
C LEU A 46 2.01 5.17 -3.95
N GLY A 47 0.75 5.42 -4.28
CA GLY A 47 -0.09 4.52 -5.05
C GLY A 47 0.19 4.62 -6.56
N THR A 48 0.16 3.49 -7.28
CA THR A 48 0.45 3.42 -8.71
C THR A 48 -0.77 3.10 -9.59
N TYR A 49 -1.96 3.02 -9.00
CA TYR A 49 -3.19 2.74 -9.75
C TYR A 49 -3.41 3.71 -10.92
N GLN A 50 -3.79 3.17 -12.09
CA GLN A 50 -4.00 3.92 -13.34
C GLN A 50 -2.75 4.69 -13.86
N ILE A 51 -1.54 4.29 -13.47
CA ILE A 51 -0.33 4.77 -14.11
C ILE A 51 0.11 3.70 -15.11
N PRO A 52 0.23 4.03 -16.42
CA PRO A 52 0.66 3.07 -17.43
C PRO A 52 2.05 2.49 -17.13
N ASP A 53 2.28 1.22 -17.47
CA ASP A 53 3.56 0.52 -17.27
C ASP A 53 4.74 1.29 -17.88
N SER A 54 4.54 1.88 -19.07
CA SER A 54 5.57 2.70 -19.74
C SER A 54 5.95 4.00 -19.02
N GLN A 55 5.18 4.44 -18.04
CA GLN A 55 5.40 5.70 -17.31
C GLN A 55 5.74 5.47 -15.83
N VAL A 56 5.30 4.35 -15.26
CA VAL A 56 5.35 4.13 -13.81
C VAL A 56 6.77 4.06 -13.26
N ALA A 57 7.74 3.58 -14.05
CA ALA A 57 9.15 3.54 -13.64
C ALA A 57 9.69 4.93 -13.29
N LEU A 58 9.41 5.92 -14.15
CA LEU A 58 9.79 7.32 -13.88
C LEU A 58 9.05 7.90 -12.69
N VAL A 59 7.75 7.59 -12.55
CA VAL A 59 6.91 8.05 -11.42
C VAL A 59 7.44 7.51 -10.11
N VAL A 60 7.74 6.22 -10.03
CA VAL A 60 8.30 5.57 -8.82
C VAL A 60 9.67 6.15 -8.47
N ARG A 61 10.55 6.37 -9.45
CA ARG A 61 11.87 6.99 -9.22
C ARG A 61 11.73 8.40 -8.66
N ARG A 62 10.85 9.23 -9.23
CA ARG A 62 10.56 10.58 -8.71
C ARG A 62 9.97 10.53 -7.30
N GLY A 63 9.07 9.58 -7.03
CA GLY A 63 8.55 9.35 -5.69
C GLY A 63 9.66 9.04 -4.68
N TRP A 64 10.57 8.14 -5.04
CA TRP A 64 11.74 7.82 -4.22
C TRP A 64 12.61 9.06 -3.97
N ASP A 65 12.91 9.83 -5.00
CA ASP A 65 13.72 11.05 -4.90
C ASP A 65 13.04 12.15 -4.07
N THR A 66 11.69 12.20 -4.07
CA THR A 66 10.89 13.08 -3.22
C THR A 66 10.93 12.68 -1.75
N GLY A 67 11.18 11.40 -1.44
CA GLY A 67 11.22 10.88 -0.07
C GLY A 67 10.27 9.73 0.23
N TYR A 68 9.40 9.32 -0.70
CA TYR A 68 8.53 8.16 -0.50
C TYR A 68 9.37 6.89 -0.29
N ARG A 69 8.96 6.08 0.68
CA ARG A 69 9.61 4.79 1.01
C ARG A 69 8.66 3.61 0.98
N LEU A 70 7.37 3.83 0.69
CA LEU A 70 6.36 2.81 0.44
C LEU A 70 5.79 3.02 -0.95
N ILE A 71 5.81 1.96 -1.77
CA ILE A 71 5.20 1.93 -3.11
C ILE A 71 4.13 0.84 -3.10
N ASP A 72 2.91 1.24 -3.47
CA ASP A 72 1.75 0.35 -3.55
C ASP A 72 1.36 0.12 -5.00
N THR A 73 1.39 -1.14 -5.42
CA THR A 73 0.91 -1.61 -6.71
C THR A 73 -0.03 -2.81 -6.56
N ALA A 74 -0.44 -3.42 -7.65
CA ALA A 74 -1.22 -4.67 -7.69
C ALA A 74 -1.07 -5.35 -9.05
N ALA A 75 -1.23 -6.66 -9.11
CA ALA A 75 -1.24 -7.42 -10.36
C ALA A 75 -2.27 -6.87 -11.36
N LEU A 76 -3.48 -6.50 -10.87
CA LEU A 76 -4.53 -5.89 -11.68
C LEU A 76 -4.08 -4.63 -12.45
N TYR A 77 -3.13 -3.85 -11.90
CA TYR A 77 -2.77 -2.57 -12.50
C TYR A 77 -1.96 -2.73 -13.78
N GLY A 78 -1.40 -3.92 -14.03
CA GLY A 78 -0.61 -4.22 -15.23
C GLY A 78 0.68 -3.41 -15.36
N ASN A 79 1.20 -2.89 -14.25
CA ASN A 79 2.36 -2.00 -14.24
C ASN A 79 3.50 -2.46 -13.31
N GLU A 80 3.44 -3.70 -12.81
CA GLU A 80 4.43 -4.23 -11.87
C GLU A 80 5.85 -4.24 -12.46
N ARG A 81 6.02 -4.48 -13.76
CA ARG A 81 7.33 -4.43 -14.43
C ARG A 81 7.96 -3.04 -14.32
N GLY A 82 7.21 -2.01 -14.68
CA GLY A 82 7.69 -0.64 -14.59
C GLY A 82 7.91 -0.20 -13.13
N VAL A 83 7.09 -0.66 -12.19
CA VAL A 83 7.34 -0.44 -10.74
C VAL A 83 8.67 -1.04 -10.34
N GLY A 84 8.95 -2.31 -10.70
CA GLY A 84 10.22 -2.97 -10.43
C GLY A 84 11.42 -2.23 -11.04
N GLU A 85 11.28 -1.73 -12.26
CA GLU A 85 12.31 -0.91 -12.90
C GLU A 85 12.58 0.40 -12.14
N GLY A 86 11.52 1.08 -11.69
CA GLY A 86 11.64 2.31 -10.91
C GLY A 86 12.26 2.09 -9.52
N LEU A 87 12.13 0.89 -8.96
CA LEU A 87 12.67 0.52 -7.64
C LEU A 87 14.09 -0.04 -7.67
N ARG A 88 14.74 -0.15 -8.84
CA ARG A 88 16.13 -0.64 -8.89
C ARG A 88 17.02 0.16 -7.95
N ASP A 89 17.84 -0.55 -7.18
CA ASP A 89 18.80 0.02 -6.24
C ASP A 89 18.15 0.86 -5.11
N THR A 90 16.89 0.58 -4.78
CA THR A 90 16.21 1.14 -3.62
C THR A 90 15.90 0.05 -2.58
N ASP A 91 15.60 0.47 -1.35
CA ASP A 91 15.12 -0.36 -0.25
C ASP A 91 13.66 -0.02 0.13
N ALA A 92 12.88 0.47 -0.82
CA ALA A 92 11.48 0.83 -0.60
C ALA A 92 10.65 -0.36 -0.09
N PHE A 93 9.72 -0.08 0.81
CA PHE A 93 8.68 -1.01 1.22
C PHE A 93 7.72 -1.21 0.05
N LEU A 94 7.63 -2.43 -0.46
CA LEU A 94 6.89 -2.77 -1.66
C LEU A 94 5.63 -3.58 -1.31
N THR A 95 4.47 -3.07 -1.74
CA THR A 95 3.18 -3.77 -1.65
C THR A 95 2.69 -4.17 -3.04
N THR A 96 2.25 -5.44 -3.19
CA THR A 96 1.42 -5.86 -4.32
C THR A 96 0.24 -6.70 -3.84
N LYS A 97 -0.69 -7.04 -4.75
CA LYS A 97 -1.98 -7.65 -4.39
C LYS A 97 -2.36 -8.78 -5.32
N LEU A 98 -2.90 -9.84 -4.73
CA LEU A 98 -3.52 -10.97 -5.41
C LEU A 98 -4.86 -10.53 -6.01
N TRP A 99 -5.03 -10.66 -7.34
CA TRP A 99 -6.30 -10.33 -7.97
C TRP A 99 -7.35 -11.43 -7.78
N ASN A 100 -8.60 -11.05 -7.95
CA ASN A 100 -9.80 -11.81 -7.61
C ASN A 100 -9.88 -13.20 -8.25
N ASP A 101 -9.54 -13.33 -9.53
CA ASP A 101 -9.60 -14.58 -10.30
C ASP A 101 -8.44 -15.56 -10.01
N ARG A 102 -7.53 -15.18 -9.10
CA ARG A 102 -6.33 -15.94 -8.74
C ARG A 102 -6.32 -16.43 -7.28
N HIS A 103 -7.46 -16.38 -6.57
CA HIS A 103 -7.55 -16.81 -5.17
C HIS A 103 -7.07 -18.25 -4.95
N ARG A 104 -7.44 -19.17 -5.87
CA ARG A 104 -7.05 -20.60 -5.82
C ARG A 104 -5.63 -20.88 -6.29
N ASP A 105 -4.94 -19.87 -6.80
CA ASP A 105 -3.62 -19.99 -7.42
C ASP A 105 -2.66 -18.87 -6.93
N ALA A 106 -2.81 -18.49 -5.67
CA ALA A 106 -2.08 -17.38 -5.07
C ALA A 106 -0.54 -17.56 -5.12
N GLY A 107 -0.07 -18.80 -5.11
CA GLY A 107 1.36 -19.12 -5.20
C GLY A 107 1.95 -18.73 -6.55
N ALA A 108 1.37 -19.21 -7.66
CA ALA A 108 1.82 -18.86 -9.01
C ALA A 108 1.59 -17.37 -9.30
N ALA A 109 0.47 -16.80 -8.83
CA ALA A 109 0.19 -15.37 -8.98
C ALA A 109 1.28 -14.50 -8.34
N LEU A 110 1.75 -14.84 -7.12
CA LEU A 110 2.85 -14.12 -6.50
C LEU A 110 4.17 -14.34 -7.24
N ASP A 111 4.47 -15.54 -7.73
CA ASP A 111 5.68 -15.82 -8.49
C ASP A 111 5.74 -14.99 -9.80
N GLU A 112 4.62 -14.83 -10.48
CA GLU A 112 4.48 -13.94 -11.63
C GLU A 112 4.75 -12.47 -11.25
N SER A 113 4.13 -11.98 -10.15
CA SER A 113 4.35 -10.63 -9.64
C SER A 113 5.82 -10.40 -9.26
N LEU A 114 6.46 -11.35 -8.55
CA LEU A 114 7.88 -11.26 -8.18
C LEU A 114 8.79 -11.18 -9.40
N ALA A 115 8.49 -11.98 -10.44
CA ALA A 115 9.24 -11.96 -11.70
C ALA A 115 9.08 -10.61 -12.44
N LEU A 116 7.88 -10.04 -12.48
CA LEU A 116 7.62 -8.73 -13.07
C LEU A 116 8.33 -7.61 -12.29
N LEU A 117 8.22 -7.63 -10.98
CA LEU A 117 8.84 -6.66 -10.08
C LEU A 117 10.37 -6.80 -10.01
N GLY A 118 10.92 -7.95 -10.42
CA GLY A 118 12.35 -8.22 -10.37
C GLY A 118 12.90 -8.32 -8.93
N VAL A 119 12.12 -8.89 -8.00
CA VAL A 119 12.47 -9.07 -6.59
C VAL A 119 12.23 -10.51 -6.14
N ASP A 120 12.94 -10.94 -5.11
CA ASP A 120 12.76 -12.30 -4.52
C ASP A 120 11.59 -12.35 -3.52
N ALA A 121 11.20 -11.21 -2.95
CA ALA A 121 10.11 -11.09 -2.00
C ALA A 121 9.54 -9.67 -1.99
N VAL A 122 8.24 -9.56 -1.68
CA VAL A 122 7.58 -8.27 -1.38
C VAL A 122 7.52 -8.04 0.12
N ASP A 123 7.41 -6.78 0.54
CA ASP A 123 7.27 -6.44 1.96
C ASP A 123 5.85 -6.68 2.47
N LEU A 124 4.84 -6.48 1.62
CA LEU A 124 3.44 -6.73 1.95
C LEU A 124 2.70 -7.33 0.73
N TYR A 125 2.03 -8.47 0.95
CA TYR A 125 1.15 -9.08 -0.06
C TYR A 125 -0.29 -9.09 0.46
N LEU A 126 -1.23 -8.57 -0.34
CA LEU A 126 -2.63 -8.42 0.04
C LEU A 126 -3.55 -9.28 -0.84
N ILE A 127 -4.62 -9.86 -0.28
CA ILE A 127 -5.79 -10.23 -1.07
C ILE A 127 -6.50 -8.94 -1.47
N HIS A 128 -6.74 -8.70 -2.77
CA HIS A 128 -7.25 -7.41 -3.27
C HIS A 128 -8.70 -7.16 -2.89
N TRP A 129 -9.55 -8.18 -3.01
CA TRP A 129 -10.97 -8.17 -2.61
C TRP A 129 -11.38 -9.53 -2.06
N PRO A 130 -12.40 -9.60 -1.16
CA PRO A 130 -12.84 -10.87 -0.60
C PRO A 130 -13.60 -11.75 -1.60
N VAL A 131 -14.28 -11.17 -2.60
CA VAL A 131 -15.15 -11.87 -3.57
C VAL A 131 -16.05 -12.90 -2.87
N PRO A 132 -16.99 -12.47 -2.02
CA PRO A 132 -17.76 -13.41 -1.17
C PRO A 132 -18.59 -14.43 -1.96
N ALA A 133 -18.97 -14.09 -3.20
CA ALA A 133 -19.73 -14.96 -4.08
C ALA A 133 -18.96 -16.22 -4.50
N GLU A 134 -17.64 -16.14 -4.64
CA GLU A 134 -16.75 -17.27 -4.98
C GLU A 134 -16.34 -18.08 -3.75
N ASP A 135 -16.39 -17.47 -2.57
CA ASP A 135 -16.09 -18.07 -1.25
C ASP A 135 -14.66 -18.63 -1.09
N ASP A 136 -13.72 -18.19 -1.93
CA ASP A 136 -12.35 -18.70 -1.99
C ASP A 136 -11.35 -17.94 -1.11
N TYR A 137 -11.74 -16.81 -0.52
CA TYR A 137 -10.81 -15.93 0.18
C TYR A 137 -10.18 -16.54 1.46
N VAL A 138 -10.83 -17.57 2.05
CA VAL A 138 -10.25 -18.31 3.19
C VAL A 138 -9.09 -19.19 2.71
N GLU A 139 -9.23 -19.87 1.59
CA GLU A 139 -8.19 -20.68 0.95
C GLU A 139 -7.05 -19.77 0.46
N ALA A 140 -7.40 -18.64 -0.16
CA ALA A 140 -6.41 -17.62 -0.54
C ALA A 140 -5.61 -17.13 0.67
N TRP A 141 -6.27 -16.87 1.81
CA TRP A 141 -5.59 -16.46 3.04
C TRP A 141 -4.62 -17.54 3.58
N GLN A 142 -5.04 -18.81 3.57
CA GLN A 142 -4.13 -19.93 3.92
C GLN A 142 -2.92 -19.97 3.00
N SER A 143 -3.12 -19.74 1.70
CA SER A 143 -2.03 -19.67 0.72
C SER A 143 -1.08 -18.50 1.01
N LEU A 144 -1.59 -17.31 1.38
CA LEU A 144 -0.75 -16.17 1.76
C LEU A 144 0.08 -16.48 3.02
N ILE A 145 -0.49 -17.22 3.99
CA ILE A 145 0.26 -17.66 5.18
C ILE A 145 1.45 -18.54 4.76
N ALA A 146 1.23 -19.53 3.90
CA ALA A 146 2.30 -20.39 3.38
C ALA A 146 3.36 -19.60 2.60
N LEU A 147 2.97 -18.60 1.81
CA LEU A 147 3.90 -17.73 1.07
C LEU A 147 4.74 -16.85 2.00
N ARG A 148 4.18 -16.40 3.12
CA ARG A 148 4.93 -15.70 4.17
C ARG A 148 5.96 -16.64 4.84
N GLU A 149 5.56 -17.86 5.16
CA GLU A 149 6.45 -18.89 5.75
C GLU A 149 7.58 -19.27 4.78
N ALA A 150 7.28 -19.30 3.47
CA ALA A 150 8.27 -19.52 2.41
C ALA A 150 9.19 -18.29 2.17
N GLY A 151 8.91 -17.14 2.82
CA GLY A 151 9.72 -15.92 2.71
C GLY A 151 9.47 -15.10 1.42
N LYS A 152 8.47 -15.45 0.60
CA LYS A 152 8.11 -14.71 -0.63
C LYS A 152 7.33 -13.42 -0.36
N ALA A 153 6.62 -13.36 0.75
CA ALA A 153 6.01 -12.15 1.30
C ALA A 153 6.48 -11.97 2.76
N ARG A 154 6.94 -10.80 3.13
CA ARG A 154 7.44 -10.54 4.49
C ARG A 154 6.30 -10.34 5.47
N SER A 155 5.29 -9.58 5.09
CA SER A 155 4.02 -9.39 5.78
C SER A 155 2.87 -9.74 4.85
N ILE A 156 1.73 -10.16 5.41
CA ILE A 156 0.52 -10.48 4.65
C ILE A 156 -0.67 -9.72 5.22
N GLY A 157 -1.59 -9.35 4.36
CA GLY A 157 -2.78 -8.64 4.73
C GLY A 157 -3.89 -8.82 3.70
N VAL A 158 -4.89 -7.98 3.81
CA VAL A 158 -6.06 -8.00 2.94
C VAL A 158 -6.42 -6.59 2.50
N SER A 159 -7.28 -6.48 1.50
CA SER A 159 -7.86 -5.22 1.07
C SER A 159 -9.36 -5.37 0.90
N ASN A 160 -10.12 -4.36 1.33
CA ASN A 160 -11.58 -4.31 1.23
C ASN A 160 -12.35 -5.38 2.03
N PHE A 161 -11.72 -5.93 3.06
CA PHE A 161 -12.40 -6.91 3.93
C PHE A 161 -13.25 -6.18 4.97
N LEU A 162 -14.48 -6.61 5.11
CA LEU A 162 -15.39 -6.20 6.19
C LEU A 162 -15.10 -7.01 7.47
N PRO A 163 -15.57 -6.57 8.65
CA PRO A 163 -15.37 -7.31 9.91
C PRO A 163 -15.75 -8.78 9.85
N GLU A 164 -16.86 -9.13 9.19
CA GLU A 164 -17.31 -10.51 8.99
C GLU A 164 -16.34 -11.35 8.15
N HIS A 165 -15.72 -10.77 7.12
CA HIS A 165 -14.70 -11.46 6.32
C HIS A 165 -13.43 -11.69 7.15
N LEU A 166 -13.03 -10.68 7.93
CA LEU A 166 -11.86 -10.76 8.82
C LEU A 166 -12.07 -11.82 9.92
N ASP A 167 -13.22 -11.83 10.58
CA ASP A 167 -13.54 -12.84 11.59
C ASP A 167 -13.45 -14.25 11.02
N ARG A 168 -13.92 -14.44 9.79
CA ARG A 168 -13.91 -15.75 9.14
C ARG A 168 -12.51 -16.26 8.86
N ILE A 169 -11.62 -15.44 8.27
CA ILE A 169 -10.24 -15.86 8.01
C ILE A 169 -9.43 -16.04 9.30
N ILE A 170 -9.64 -15.18 10.29
CA ILE A 170 -8.98 -15.29 11.60
C ILE A 170 -9.44 -16.55 12.34
N LYS A 171 -10.74 -16.83 12.36
CA LYS A 171 -11.28 -18.04 12.98
C LYS A 171 -10.77 -19.31 12.33
N ALA A 172 -10.64 -19.30 10.99
CA ALA A 172 -10.21 -20.48 10.23
C ALA A 172 -8.70 -20.77 10.40
N THR A 173 -7.87 -19.76 10.64
CA THR A 173 -6.40 -19.91 10.56
C THR A 173 -5.67 -19.52 11.85
N GLY A 174 -6.29 -18.76 12.73
CA GLY A 174 -5.64 -18.17 13.91
C GLY A 174 -4.68 -17.00 13.56
N VAL A 175 -4.53 -16.65 12.28
CA VAL A 175 -3.62 -15.59 11.81
C VAL A 175 -4.39 -14.31 11.52
N VAL A 176 -3.96 -13.21 12.15
CA VAL A 176 -4.53 -11.88 11.96
C VAL A 176 -3.79 -11.16 10.82
N PRO A 177 -4.50 -10.56 9.84
CA PRO A 177 -3.87 -9.73 8.81
C PRO A 177 -3.07 -8.58 9.42
N ALA A 178 -1.89 -8.28 8.85
CA ALA A 178 -1.08 -7.15 9.30
C ALA A 178 -1.71 -5.80 8.89
N VAL A 179 -2.35 -5.78 7.72
CA VAL A 179 -2.97 -4.59 7.13
C VAL A 179 -4.34 -4.98 6.56
N ASN A 180 -5.32 -4.09 6.70
CA ASN A 180 -6.50 -4.06 5.83
C ASN A 180 -6.52 -2.71 5.09
N GLN A 181 -6.34 -2.76 3.75
CA GLN A 181 -6.33 -1.58 2.89
C GLN A 181 -7.75 -1.33 2.38
N ILE A 182 -8.38 -0.23 2.82
CA ILE A 182 -9.79 0.06 2.53
C ILE A 182 -9.97 1.43 1.90
N GLU A 183 -11.10 1.64 1.19
CA GLU A 183 -11.52 2.99 0.84
C GLU A 183 -11.69 3.81 2.12
N LEU A 184 -10.99 4.92 2.20
CA LEU A 184 -11.14 5.81 3.35
C LEU A 184 -10.73 7.22 2.98
N HIS A 185 -11.62 8.17 3.26
CA HIS A 185 -11.41 9.60 3.09
C HIS A 185 -12.41 10.36 3.98
N PRO A 186 -12.27 11.68 4.20
CA PRO A 186 -13.13 12.43 5.11
C PRO A 186 -14.64 12.29 4.89
N ARG A 187 -15.10 12.01 3.66
CA ARG A 187 -16.52 11.75 3.37
C ARG A 187 -16.93 10.28 3.48
N PHE A 188 -16.01 9.38 3.78
CA PHE A 188 -16.29 7.96 4.00
C PHE A 188 -15.25 7.41 4.98
N GLN A 189 -15.51 7.62 6.28
CA GLN A 189 -14.50 7.42 7.33
C GLN A 189 -14.44 6.01 7.88
N GLN A 190 -15.42 5.18 7.60
CA GLN A 190 -15.49 3.77 8.03
C GLN A 190 -15.10 3.57 9.52
N ARG A 191 -15.71 4.31 10.43
CA ARG A 191 -15.35 4.34 11.87
C ARG A 191 -15.42 2.95 12.50
N GLU A 192 -16.51 2.20 12.26
CA GLU A 192 -16.68 0.84 12.75
C GLU A 192 -15.54 -0.10 12.29
N ALA A 193 -15.19 -0.06 11.01
CA ALA A 193 -14.09 -0.88 10.47
C ALA A 193 -12.75 -0.49 11.11
N ARG A 194 -12.49 0.80 11.30
CA ARG A 194 -11.26 1.29 11.95
C ARG A 194 -11.17 0.85 13.41
N GLU A 195 -12.27 0.93 14.17
CA GLU A 195 -12.34 0.47 15.56
C GLU A 195 -12.11 -1.03 15.63
N TYR A 196 -12.74 -1.80 14.76
CA TYR A 196 -12.51 -3.24 14.66
C TYR A 196 -11.04 -3.57 14.36
N HIS A 197 -10.43 -2.88 13.38
CA HIS A 197 -9.01 -3.08 13.04
C HIS A 197 -8.11 -2.78 14.23
N ALA A 198 -8.33 -1.66 14.91
CA ALA A 198 -7.56 -1.27 16.09
C ALA A 198 -7.66 -2.32 17.22
N ALA A 199 -8.87 -2.84 17.49
CA ALA A 199 -9.08 -3.88 18.48
C ALA A 199 -8.39 -5.21 18.15
N LYS A 200 -8.15 -5.50 16.88
CA LYS A 200 -7.45 -6.71 16.40
C LYS A 200 -5.95 -6.48 16.14
N GLY A 201 -5.44 -5.26 16.28
CA GLY A 201 -4.06 -4.93 15.94
C GLY A 201 -3.77 -4.94 14.43
N ILE A 202 -4.79 -4.68 13.61
CA ILE A 202 -4.69 -4.57 12.16
C ILE A 202 -4.43 -3.11 11.81
N VAL A 203 -3.42 -2.82 10.99
CA VAL A 203 -3.21 -1.47 10.48
C VAL A 203 -4.24 -1.16 9.40
N THR A 204 -4.95 -0.05 9.55
CA THR A 204 -5.82 0.49 8.49
C THR A 204 -4.98 1.31 7.51
N GLN A 205 -5.02 0.94 6.23
CA GLN A 205 -4.39 1.71 5.16
C GLN A 205 -5.47 2.24 4.21
N SER A 206 -5.40 3.55 3.90
CA SER A 206 -6.43 4.23 3.11
C SER A 206 -6.07 4.28 1.63
N TRP A 207 -6.90 3.67 0.77
CA TRP A 207 -6.87 3.94 -0.66
C TRP A 207 -7.88 5.03 -1.03
N SER A 208 -7.66 5.72 -2.16
CA SER A 208 -8.40 6.93 -2.58
C SER A 208 -8.52 8.01 -1.48
N PRO A 209 -7.45 8.30 -0.72
CA PRO A 209 -7.54 9.16 0.47
C PRO A 209 -8.00 10.58 0.15
N LEU A 210 -7.79 11.05 -1.07
CA LEU A 210 -8.18 12.38 -1.55
C LEU A 210 -9.55 12.39 -2.26
N GLY A 211 -10.38 11.34 -2.10
CA GLY A 211 -11.69 11.26 -2.75
C GLY A 211 -11.62 11.30 -4.27
N GLN A 212 -10.55 10.80 -4.87
CA GLN A 212 -10.24 10.85 -6.31
C GLN A 212 -10.20 12.28 -6.89
N GLY A 213 -9.87 13.29 -6.07
CA GLY A 213 -9.79 14.69 -6.50
C GLY A 213 -11.15 15.33 -6.85
N ARG A 214 -12.26 14.69 -6.43
CA ARG A 214 -13.61 15.20 -6.66
C ARG A 214 -13.94 16.37 -5.72
N GLU A 215 -15.19 16.52 -5.31
CA GLU A 215 -15.69 17.62 -4.49
C GLU A 215 -15.09 17.68 -3.07
N LEU A 216 -14.43 16.60 -2.59
CA LEU A 216 -13.83 16.58 -1.26
C LEU A 216 -12.83 17.72 -1.05
N LEU A 217 -11.90 17.92 -1.99
CA LEU A 217 -10.86 18.96 -1.87
C LEU A 217 -11.40 20.39 -1.99
N LYS A 218 -12.66 20.54 -2.42
CA LYS A 218 -13.38 21.83 -2.50
C LYS A 218 -14.32 22.05 -1.32
N ALA A 219 -14.42 21.10 -0.39
CA ALA A 219 -15.29 21.24 0.76
C ALA A 219 -14.91 22.49 1.57
N PRO A 220 -15.90 23.33 1.95
CA PRO A 220 -15.62 24.61 2.65
C PRO A 220 -14.77 24.43 3.91
N ALA A 221 -15.00 23.38 4.69
CA ALA A 221 -14.19 23.08 5.88
C ALA A 221 -12.72 22.81 5.52
N ILE A 222 -12.46 21.99 4.47
CA ILE A 222 -11.10 21.72 4.01
C ILE A 222 -10.42 22.98 3.49
N ALA A 223 -11.13 23.80 2.70
CA ALA A 223 -10.60 25.06 2.16
C ALA A 223 -10.23 26.03 3.29
N ALA A 224 -11.10 26.22 4.29
CA ALA A 224 -10.84 27.10 5.43
C ALA A 224 -9.62 26.65 6.25
N ILE A 225 -9.45 25.34 6.47
CA ILE A 225 -8.29 24.79 7.17
C ILE A 225 -7.02 24.95 6.31
N ALA A 226 -7.10 24.73 5.01
CA ALA A 226 -6.00 24.96 4.07
C ALA A 226 -5.49 26.41 4.12
N ASP A 227 -6.42 27.36 4.08
CA ASP A 227 -6.13 28.80 4.19
C ASP A 227 -5.51 29.14 5.57
N LYS A 228 -6.10 28.63 6.67
CA LYS A 228 -5.58 28.82 8.04
C LYS A 228 -4.10 28.42 8.18
N HIS A 229 -3.74 27.29 7.58
CA HIS A 229 -2.37 26.75 7.69
C HIS A 229 -1.44 27.17 6.54
N GLY A 230 -1.93 27.87 5.51
CA GLY A 230 -1.17 28.19 4.29
C GLY A 230 -0.70 26.91 3.57
N ARG A 231 -1.60 25.91 3.48
CA ARG A 231 -1.33 24.58 2.92
C ARG A 231 -2.34 24.24 1.83
N SER A 232 -2.05 23.21 1.03
CA SER A 232 -3.03 22.72 0.06
C SER A 232 -4.13 21.89 0.75
N ALA A 233 -5.31 21.82 0.10
CA ALA A 233 -6.40 20.95 0.54
C ALA A 233 -5.96 19.46 0.62
N ALA A 234 -5.09 19.02 -0.29
CA ALA A 234 -4.55 17.67 -0.28
C ALA A 234 -3.68 17.42 0.96
N GLN A 235 -2.81 18.38 1.32
CA GLN A 235 -2.01 18.29 2.55
C GLN A 235 -2.89 18.20 3.80
N VAL A 236 -3.94 18.99 3.88
CA VAL A 236 -4.90 18.96 5.01
C VAL A 236 -5.54 17.58 5.14
N VAL A 237 -6.07 17.04 4.05
CA VAL A 237 -6.70 15.71 4.06
C VAL A 237 -5.70 14.61 4.44
N LEU A 238 -4.50 14.63 3.88
CA LEU A 238 -3.47 13.63 4.21
C LEU A 238 -2.99 13.76 5.66
N ALA A 239 -2.82 14.99 6.17
CA ALA A 239 -2.48 15.23 7.58
C ALA A 239 -3.56 14.70 8.53
N TRP A 240 -4.85 14.84 8.17
CA TRP A 240 -5.96 14.25 8.90
C TRP A 240 -5.85 12.71 9.01
N HIS A 241 -5.54 12.01 7.90
CA HIS A 241 -5.28 10.57 7.94
C HIS A 241 -4.13 10.23 8.91
N LEU A 242 -3.03 10.97 8.78
CA LEU A 242 -1.86 10.76 9.65
C LEU A 242 -2.18 11.04 11.13
N ALA A 243 -2.97 12.07 11.44
CA ALA A 243 -3.40 12.37 12.81
C ALA A 243 -4.26 11.24 13.42
N HIS A 244 -5.08 10.58 12.59
CA HIS A 244 -5.85 9.40 13.00
C HIS A 244 -5.03 8.10 13.14
N GLY A 245 -3.71 8.14 12.96
CA GLY A 245 -2.89 6.92 13.06
C GLY A 245 -2.95 5.99 11.84
N LEU A 246 -3.51 6.44 10.73
CA LEU A 246 -3.71 5.64 9.52
C LEU A 246 -2.45 5.61 8.64
N SER A 247 -2.31 4.56 7.83
CA SER A 247 -1.43 4.57 6.65
C SER A 247 -2.21 5.09 5.45
N VAL A 248 -1.55 5.77 4.51
CA VAL A 248 -2.23 6.40 3.37
C VAL A 248 -1.39 6.31 2.10
N ILE A 249 -2.03 6.02 0.97
CA ILE A 249 -1.37 5.80 -0.32
C ILE A 249 -1.99 6.65 -1.44
N PRO A 250 -1.84 7.99 -1.38
CA PRO A 250 -2.29 8.85 -2.47
C PRO A 250 -1.57 8.51 -3.77
N LYS A 251 -2.32 8.51 -4.89
CA LYS A 251 -1.73 8.41 -6.22
C LYS A 251 -1.30 9.79 -6.68
N ALA A 252 -0.08 9.91 -7.17
CA ALA A 252 0.41 11.09 -7.87
C ALA A 252 1.36 10.67 -8.99
N ALA A 253 1.13 11.16 -10.21
CA ALA A 253 2.03 10.93 -11.35
C ALA A 253 2.91 12.16 -11.65
N ASP A 254 2.46 13.33 -11.24
CA ASP A 254 3.15 14.61 -11.39
C ASP A 254 4.05 14.92 -10.20
N ALA A 255 5.25 15.45 -10.46
CA ALA A 255 6.25 15.71 -9.43
C ALA A 255 5.80 16.78 -8.42
N ALA A 256 5.04 17.80 -8.87
CA ALA A 256 4.54 18.83 -7.97
C ALA A 256 3.50 18.27 -7.00
N HIS A 257 2.56 17.44 -7.50
CA HIS A 257 1.61 16.75 -6.65
C HIS A 257 2.27 15.74 -5.70
N MET A 258 3.36 15.06 -6.12
CA MET A 258 4.13 14.18 -5.21
C MET A 258 4.73 14.97 -4.06
N ALA A 259 5.41 16.08 -4.36
CA ALA A 259 6.02 16.93 -3.36
C ALA A 259 4.97 17.56 -2.43
N ASP A 260 3.84 18.01 -2.98
CA ASP A 260 2.73 18.57 -2.23
C ASP A 260 2.14 17.54 -1.25
N ASN A 261 1.80 16.34 -1.74
CA ASN A 261 1.29 15.26 -0.89
C ASN A 261 2.31 14.83 0.18
N PHE A 262 3.60 14.76 -0.16
CA PHE A 262 4.64 14.36 0.78
C PHE A 262 4.81 15.37 1.92
N ALA A 263 4.64 16.67 1.64
CA ALA A 263 4.75 17.73 2.62
C ALA A 263 3.63 17.70 3.70
N ALA A 264 2.60 16.88 3.53
CA ALA A 264 1.57 16.64 4.54
C ALA A 264 2.15 16.07 5.86
N ILE A 265 3.29 15.38 5.80
CA ILE A 265 3.97 14.82 6.99
C ILE A 265 4.32 15.93 8.01
N GLY A 266 4.63 17.14 7.55
CA GLY A 266 4.99 18.28 8.38
C GLY A 266 3.81 19.12 8.86
N LEU A 267 2.55 18.75 8.54
CA LEU A 267 1.36 19.49 8.96
C LEU A 267 0.73 18.87 10.21
N THR A 268 0.58 19.66 11.25
CA THR A 268 -0.17 19.29 12.45
C THR A 268 -1.49 20.03 12.47
N LEU A 269 -2.60 19.30 12.53
CA LEU A 269 -3.95 19.82 12.68
C LEU A 269 -4.32 19.90 14.16
N ASP A 270 -5.00 20.96 14.56
CA ASP A 270 -5.52 21.05 15.92
C ASP A 270 -6.87 20.33 16.10
N ALA A 271 -7.42 20.33 17.30
CA ALA A 271 -8.66 19.61 17.61
C ALA A 271 -9.88 20.19 16.87
N GLU A 272 -9.90 21.49 16.59
CA GLU A 272 -10.98 22.13 15.85
C GLU A 272 -10.94 21.74 14.36
N ASP A 273 -9.74 21.73 13.76
CA ASP A 273 -9.52 21.25 12.40
C ASP A 273 -9.95 19.79 12.24
N MET A 274 -9.52 18.92 13.18
CA MET A 274 -9.89 17.51 13.18
C MET A 274 -11.41 17.33 13.26
N ALA A 275 -12.07 18.03 14.19
CA ALA A 275 -13.52 17.94 14.35
C ALA A 275 -14.28 18.43 13.12
N ALA A 276 -13.81 19.49 12.46
CA ALA A 276 -14.44 20.02 11.24
C ALA A 276 -14.32 19.03 10.07
N ILE A 277 -13.19 18.32 9.96
CA ILE A 277 -13.00 17.27 8.94
C ILE A 277 -13.82 16.03 9.30
N ASP A 278 -13.83 15.62 10.57
CA ASP A 278 -14.60 14.47 11.06
C ASP A 278 -16.12 14.65 10.86
N ALA A 279 -16.61 15.88 10.83
CA ALA A 279 -18.01 16.20 10.53
C ALA A 279 -18.41 16.02 9.05
N LEU A 280 -17.45 15.76 8.15
CA LEU A 280 -17.72 15.51 6.73
C LEU A 280 -18.14 14.05 6.43
N ASP A 281 -18.15 13.17 7.44
CA ASP A 281 -18.52 11.77 7.26
C ASP A 281 -19.91 11.61 6.68
N ASP A 282 -20.05 10.71 5.70
CA ASP A 282 -21.28 10.50 4.94
C ASP A 282 -21.42 9.01 4.64
N GLU A 283 -22.50 8.38 5.08
CA GLU A 283 -22.75 6.95 4.87
C GLU A 283 -22.83 6.61 3.37
N ASP A 284 -23.27 7.55 2.54
CA ASP A 284 -23.33 7.43 1.08
C ASP A 284 -22.04 7.92 0.39
N GLY A 285 -21.01 8.24 1.15
CA GLY A 285 -19.73 8.79 0.67
C GLY A 285 -18.86 7.81 -0.12
N ARG A 286 -19.21 6.53 -0.19
CA ARG A 286 -18.45 5.49 -0.93
C ARG A 286 -18.30 5.87 -2.41
N ILE A 287 -17.11 5.66 -2.94
CA ILE A 287 -16.76 5.93 -4.35
C ILE A 287 -16.53 4.63 -5.12
N GLY A 288 -15.92 3.65 -4.47
CA GLY A 288 -15.59 2.36 -5.05
C GLY A 288 -16.69 1.31 -4.88
N PRO A 289 -16.46 0.08 -5.38
CA PRO A 289 -17.41 -1.03 -5.23
C PRO A 289 -17.68 -1.39 -3.77
N ASP A 290 -18.85 -1.99 -3.52
CA ASP A 290 -19.16 -2.57 -2.22
C ASP A 290 -18.47 -3.95 -2.07
N PRO A 291 -17.69 -4.19 -1.01
CA PRO A 291 -17.04 -5.48 -0.75
C PRO A 291 -18.00 -6.67 -0.58
N ARG A 292 -19.30 -6.40 -0.36
CA ARG A 292 -20.32 -7.46 -0.27
C ARG A 292 -20.71 -8.04 -1.62
N THR A 293 -20.49 -7.27 -2.69
CA THR A 293 -20.96 -7.58 -4.04
C THR A 293 -19.86 -7.64 -5.09
N MET A 294 -18.64 -7.26 -4.72
CA MET A 294 -17.49 -7.29 -5.60
C MET A 294 -16.92 -8.69 -5.70
#